data_3a16c632a9250fb755709e09ff17205c
#
_entry.id   3a16c632a9250fb755709e09ff17205c
#
_cell.length_a   1.000
_cell.length_b   1.000
_cell.length_c   1.000
_cell.angle_alpha   90.00
_cell.angle_beta   90.00
_cell.angle_gamma   90.00
#
_symmetry.space_group_name_H-M   'P 1'
#
loop_
_entity.id
_entity.type
_entity.pdbx_description
1 polymer ?
#
loop_
_entity_poly.entity_id
_entity_poly.type
_entity_poly.pdbx_seq_one_letter_code
_entity_poly.pdbx_strand_id
1 'polypeptide(L)'
;MKNLFIFLSLGLSSAAALAGSAFTDAEDAVTYRQHSFQLIRHNFVDLGDMMRGKVPFDAKRAEKRADALATLTTLPWEAFEVPGADKVKSEAKAEIWKDLKDFKQKAEQFQADALALQTAAKSGDQATIKPAFGNFAKNCKACHDQYKAD
;
A
#
# COMPACT_ATOMS: atom_id res chain seq x y z
N MET A 1 1.36 19.21 -67.22
CA MET A 1 0.51 18.41 -66.34
C MET A 1 1.40 17.99 -65.18
N LYS A 2 1.28 18.68 -64.00
CA LYS A 2 2.10 18.41 -62.81
C LYS A 2 1.22 17.66 -61.81
N ASN A 3 1.51 16.39 -61.56
CA ASN A 3 0.84 15.57 -60.57
C ASN A 3 1.42 15.89 -59.17
N LEU A 4 0.58 16.51 -58.34
CA LEU A 4 0.89 16.82 -56.93
C LEU A 4 0.46 15.61 -56.09
N PHE A 5 1.43 14.79 -55.61
CA PHE A 5 1.18 13.74 -54.66
C PHE A 5 1.18 14.31 -53.25
N ILE A 6 0.01 14.40 -52.64
CA ILE A 6 -0.15 14.76 -51.21
C ILE A 6 0.06 13.51 -50.40
N PHE A 7 1.19 13.39 -49.71
CA PHE A 7 1.43 12.35 -48.70
C PHE A 7 0.66 12.71 -47.41
N LEU A 8 -0.44 12.06 -47.17
CA LEU A 8 -1.18 12.12 -45.92
C LEU A 8 -0.45 11.21 -44.88
N SER A 9 0.41 11.80 -44.05
CA SER A 9 1.04 11.10 -42.94
C SER A 9 0.00 10.86 -41.83
N LEU A 10 -0.55 9.66 -41.77
CA LEU A 10 -1.34 9.19 -40.64
C LEU A 10 -0.39 9.03 -39.44
N GLY A 11 -0.41 10.00 -38.53
CA GLY A 11 0.25 9.87 -37.23
C GLY A 11 -0.48 8.81 -36.41
N LEU A 12 0.08 7.61 -36.30
CA LEU A 12 -0.35 6.61 -35.32
C LEU A 12 0.06 7.12 -33.94
N SER A 13 -0.89 7.74 -33.23
CA SER A 13 -0.76 7.95 -31.80
C SER A 13 -0.82 6.57 -31.13
N SER A 14 0.33 6.04 -30.75
CA SER A 14 0.42 4.85 -29.90
C SER A 14 -0.13 5.21 -28.53
N ALA A 15 -1.42 5.01 -28.31
CA ALA A 15 -1.96 4.84 -26.97
C ALA A 15 -1.30 3.57 -26.42
N ALA A 16 -0.27 3.73 -25.57
CA ALA A 16 0.25 2.61 -24.79
C ALA A 16 -0.90 2.15 -23.88
N ALA A 17 -1.63 1.15 -24.36
CA ALA A 17 -2.65 0.49 -23.56
C ALA A 17 -1.97 -0.07 -22.31
N LEU A 18 -2.48 0.27 -21.14
CA LEU A 18 -2.22 -0.41 -19.87
C LEU A 18 -2.88 -1.80 -19.92
N ALA A 19 -2.50 -2.59 -20.94
CA ALA A 19 -3.07 -3.90 -21.17
C ALA A 19 -2.73 -4.80 -19.98
N GLY A 20 -3.73 -5.04 -19.11
CA GLY A 20 -3.63 -5.90 -17.93
C GLY A 20 -3.47 -5.17 -16.59
N SER A 21 -3.48 -3.83 -16.54
CA SER A 21 -3.55 -3.08 -15.28
C SER A 21 -4.97 -3.06 -14.72
N ALA A 22 -5.11 -3.21 -13.40
CA ALA A 22 -6.39 -3.02 -12.70
C ALA A 22 -6.76 -1.51 -12.60
N PHE A 23 -5.86 -0.61 -13.01
CA PHE A 23 -6.00 0.84 -12.90
C PHE A 23 -6.21 1.47 -14.28
N THR A 24 -7.06 2.50 -14.33
CA THR A 24 -7.34 3.25 -15.57
C THR A 24 -6.15 4.14 -15.98
N ASP A 25 -5.46 4.72 -15.00
CA ASP A 25 -4.30 5.59 -15.17
C ASP A 25 -3.47 5.69 -13.88
N ALA A 26 -2.45 6.54 -13.89
CA ALA A 26 -1.55 6.74 -12.75
C ALA A 26 -2.23 7.46 -11.56
N GLU A 27 -3.16 8.37 -11.81
CA GLU A 27 -3.93 9.07 -10.78
C GLU A 27 -4.86 8.10 -10.03
N ASP A 28 -5.51 7.20 -10.76
CA ASP A 28 -6.35 6.15 -10.18
C ASP A 28 -5.51 5.22 -9.28
N ALA A 29 -4.35 4.78 -9.76
CA ALA A 29 -3.43 3.97 -8.97
C ALA A 29 -2.96 4.67 -7.69
N VAL A 30 -2.62 5.97 -7.77
CA VAL A 30 -2.22 6.77 -6.60
C VAL A 30 -3.36 6.90 -5.60
N THR A 31 -4.57 7.16 -6.09
CA THR A 31 -5.79 7.26 -5.27
C THR A 31 -6.08 5.93 -4.57
N TYR A 32 -6.00 4.82 -5.29
CA TYR A 32 -6.19 3.47 -4.75
C TYR A 32 -5.22 3.16 -3.60
N ARG A 33 -3.89 3.38 -3.79
CA ARG A 33 -2.93 3.11 -2.72
C ARG A 33 -3.13 4.00 -1.49
N GLN A 34 -3.51 5.27 -1.68
CA GLN A 34 -3.80 6.19 -0.58
C GLN A 34 -5.01 5.70 0.24
N HIS A 35 -6.09 5.30 -0.41
CA HIS A 35 -7.27 4.74 0.27
C HIS A 35 -6.95 3.41 0.96
N SER A 36 -6.14 2.56 0.35
CA SER A 36 -5.68 1.31 0.96
C SER A 36 -4.91 1.58 2.26
N PHE A 37 -3.98 2.54 2.26
CA PHE A 37 -3.26 2.94 3.47
C PHE A 37 -4.16 3.61 4.52
N GLN A 38 -5.20 4.34 4.12
CA GLN A 38 -6.19 4.88 5.07
C GLN A 38 -6.95 3.75 5.78
N LEU A 39 -7.38 2.73 5.07
CA LEU A 39 -8.04 1.56 5.66
C LEU A 39 -7.11 0.80 6.62
N ILE A 40 -5.85 0.60 6.23
CA ILE A 40 -4.82 0.00 7.10
C ILE A 40 -4.68 0.85 8.38
N ARG A 41 -4.52 2.17 8.24
CA ARG A 41 -4.39 3.08 9.37
C ARG A 41 -5.57 3.03 10.33
N HIS A 42 -6.81 2.99 9.83
CA HIS A 42 -8.00 2.89 10.68
C HIS A 42 -8.00 1.62 11.54
N ASN A 43 -7.71 0.48 10.94
CA ASN A 43 -7.66 -0.80 11.68
C ASN A 43 -6.47 -0.83 12.66
N PHE A 44 -5.32 -0.30 12.25
CA PHE A 44 -4.13 -0.18 13.08
C PHE A 44 -4.35 0.70 14.31
N VAL A 45 -4.95 1.87 14.15
CA VAL A 45 -5.21 2.81 15.25
C VAL A 45 -6.17 2.21 16.26
N ASP A 46 -7.25 1.60 15.79
CA ASP A 46 -8.26 0.97 16.65
C ASP A 46 -7.67 -0.18 17.49
N LEU A 47 -6.91 -1.07 16.86
CA LEU A 47 -6.20 -2.15 17.56
C LEU A 47 -5.15 -1.58 18.52
N GLY A 48 -4.41 -0.57 18.09
CA GLY A 48 -3.40 0.09 18.90
C GLY A 48 -3.97 0.79 20.14
N ASP A 49 -5.16 1.35 20.07
CA ASP A 49 -5.81 1.97 21.22
C ASP A 49 -6.21 0.93 22.27
N MET A 50 -6.64 -0.28 21.85
CA MET A 50 -6.82 -1.41 22.75
C MET A 50 -5.49 -1.88 23.37
N MET A 51 -4.41 -1.99 22.57
CA MET A 51 -3.10 -2.42 23.06
C MET A 51 -2.45 -1.46 24.04
N ARG A 52 -2.77 -0.17 23.93
CA ARG A 52 -2.29 0.90 24.83
C ARG A 52 -3.20 1.18 26.01
N GLY A 53 -4.33 0.48 26.11
CA GLY A 53 -5.32 0.67 27.18
C GLY A 53 -6.09 2.00 27.08
N LYS A 54 -6.11 2.66 25.91
CA LYS A 54 -6.92 3.87 25.69
C LYS A 54 -8.41 3.55 25.60
N VAL A 55 -8.73 2.35 25.15
CA VAL A 55 -10.07 1.78 25.16
C VAL A 55 -10.01 0.37 25.77
N PRO A 56 -11.11 -0.14 26.34
CA PRO A 56 -11.16 -1.52 26.84
C PRO A 56 -10.77 -2.53 25.79
N PHE A 57 -10.02 -3.57 26.20
CA PHE A 57 -9.68 -4.66 25.31
C PHE A 57 -10.90 -5.53 25.00
N ASP A 58 -11.13 -5.77 23.73
CA ASP A 58 -12.15 -6.69 23.21
C ASP A 58 -11.48 -7.67 22.25
N ALA A 59 -11.44 -8.94 22.63
CA ALA A 59 -10.75 -9.99 21.89
C ALA A 59 -11.32 -10.19 20.47
N LYS A 60 -12.66 -10.18 20.31
CA LYS A 60 -13.31 -10.33 18.99
C LYS A 60 -13.04 -9.16 18.07
N ARG A 61 -13.05 -7.94 18.63
CA ARG A 61 -12.71 -6.72 17.90
C ARG A 61 -11.24 -6.73 17.50
N ALA A 62 -10.33 -7.15 18.38
CA ALA A 62 -8.91 -7.26 18.11
C ALA A 62 -8.64 -8.27 16.99
N GLU A 63 -9.24 -9.45 17.02
CA GLU A 63 -9.17 -10.44 15.96
C GLU A 63 -9.66 -9.88 14.62
N LYS A 64 -10.85 -9.27 14.60
CA LYS A 64 -11.41 -8.65 13.40
C LYS A 64 -10.49 -7.57 12.79
N ARG A 65 -9.82 -6.77 13.64
CA ARG A 65 -8.87 -5.75 13.15
C ARG A 65 -7.60 -6.37 12.59
N ALA A 66 -7.09 -7.41 13.23
CA ALA A 66 -5.92 -8.15 12.75
C ALA A 66 -6.20 -8.87 11.43
N ASP A 67 -7.37 -9.48 11.25
CA ASP A 67 -7.81 -10.10 10.01
C ASP A 67 -7.90 -9.08 8.87
N ALA A 68 -8.49 -7.91 9.15
CA ALA A 68 -8.56 -6.82 8.18
C ALA A 68 -7.16 -6.34 7.80
N LEU A 69 -6.25 -6.16 8.76
CA LEU A 69 -4.86 -5.75 8.50
C LEU A 69 -4.13 -6.76 7.61
N ALA A 70 -4.24 -8.06 7.91
CA ALA A 70 -3.61 -9.11 7.10
C ALA A 70 -4.04 -9.05 5.63
N THR A 71 -5.33 -8.78 5.36
CA THR A 71 -5.85 -8.63 4.00
C THR A 71 -5.44 -7.30 3.37
N LEU A 72 -5.65 -6.18 4.07
CA LEU A 72 -5.44 -4.84 3.52
C LEU A 72 -3.97 -4.55 3.20
N THR A 73 -3.03 -5.14 3.95
CA THR A 73 -1.59 -4.96 3.71
C THR A 73 -1.10 -5.56 2.41
N THR A 74 -1.90 -6.35 1.71
CA THR A 74 -1.55 -6.88 0.38
C THR A 74 -1.86 -5.91 -0.76
N LEU A 75 -2.74 -4.93 -0.54
CA LEU A 75 -3.38 -4.16 -1.60
C LEU A 75 -2.52 -3.04 -2.24
N PRO A 76 -1.77 -2.19 -1.50
CA PRO A 76 -1.29 -0.92 -2.06
C PRO A 76 -0.13 -1.05 -3.06
N TRP A 77 0.54 -2.20 -3.12
CA TRP A 77 1.89 -2.31 -3.69
C TRP A 77 1.94 -2.25 -5.20
N GLU A 78 1.02 -2.93 -5.90
CA GLU A 78 0.94 -2.92 -7.36
C GLU A 78 0.72 -1.52 -7.93
N ALA A 79 0.04 -0.64 -7.18
CA ALA A 79 -0.22 0.74 -7.58
C ALA A 79 1.04 1.63 -7.62
N PHE A 80 2.16 1.20 -7.05
CA PHE A 80 3.45 1.89 -7.19
C PHE A 80 4.17 1.54 -8.50
N GLU A 81 3.81 0.43 -9.16
CA GLU A 81 4.45 -0.04 -10.38
C GLU A 81 3.74 0.43 -11.65
N VAL A 82 2.62 1.14 -11.52
CA VAL A 82 1.88 1.70 -12.66
C VAL A 82 2.73 2.81 -13.32
N PRO A 83 2.91 2.77 -14.65
CA PRO A 83 3.66 3.78 -15.37
C PRO A 83 3.13 5.21 -15.08
N GLY A 84 4.02 6.11 -14.66
CA GLY A 84 3.67 7.49 -14.31
C GLY A 84 3.22 7.71 -12.86
N ALA A 85 3.02 6.65 -12.05
CA ALA A 85 2.63 6.78 -10.65
C ALA A 85 3.70 7.48 -9.77
N ASP A 86 4.95 7.52 -10.24
CA ASP A 86 6.06 8.29 -9.67
C ASP A 86 5.96 9.80 -9.91
N LYS A 87 5.19 10.22 -10.91
CA LYS A 87 5.03 11.64 -11.33
C LYS A 87 3.78 12.29 -10.76
N VAL A 88 2.82 11.49 -10.30
CA VAL A 88 1.61 12.02 -9.67
C VAL A 88 1.94 12.57 -8.28
N LYS A 89 1.47 13.80 -8.00
CA LYS A 89 1.70 14.46 -6.71
C LYS A 89 1.16 13.63 -5.55
N SER A 90 2.04 13.24 -4.65
CA SER A 90 1.70 12.48 -3.44
C SER A 90 2.81 12.66 -2.40
N GLU A 91 2.63 12.05 -1.21
CA GLU A 91 3.67 12.02 -0.17
C GLU A 91 4.73 10.91 -0.41
N ALA A 92 4.61 10.13 -1.49
CA ALA A 92 5.60 9.12 -1.84
C ALA A 92 6.88 9.77 -2.37
N LYS A 93 8.03 9.47 -1.73
CA LYS A 93 9.33 9.99 -2.15
C LYS A 93 9.84 9.26 -3.39
N ALA A 94 10.64 9.95 -4.22
CA ALA A 94 11.26 9.38 -5.42
C ALA A 94 12.21 8.21 -5.12
N GLU A 95 12.69 8.10 -3.89
CA GLU A 95 13.53 7.02 -3.38
C GLU A 95 12.91 5.64 -3.54
N ILE A 96 11.57 5.55 -3.52
CA ILE A 96 10.83 4.30 -3.80
C ILE A 96 11.23 3.71 -5.15
N TRP A 97 11.23 4.54 -6.19
CA TRP A 97 11.49 4.10 -7.56
C TRP A 97 12.98 4.01 -7.89
N LYS A 98 13.86 4.63 -7.06
CA LYS A 98 15.31 4.45 -7.16
C LYS A 98 15.78 3.11 -6.62
N ASP A 99 15.12 2.60 -5.57
CA ASP A 99 15.38 1.28 -4.98
C ASP A 99 14.09 0.51 -4.73
N LEU A 100 13.43 0.16 -5.83
CA LEU A 100 12.18 -0.60 -5.79
C LEU A 100 12.35 -1.99 -5.15
N LYS A 101 13.58 -2.54 -5.18
CA LYS A 101 13.86 -3.83 -4.55
C LYS A 101 13.78 -3.74 -3.03
N ASP A 102 14.43 -2.76 -2.40
CA ASP A 102 14.35 -2.55 -0.95
C ASP A 102 12.92 -2.19 -0.52
N PHE A 103 12.24 -1.34 -1.30
CA PHE A 103 10.84 -1.02 -1.05
C PHE A 103 9.93 -2.26 -1.03
N LYS A 104 10.08 -3.17 -2.00
CA LYS A 104 9.33 -4.43 -2.06
C LYS A 104 9.65 -5.35 -0.88
N GLN A 105 10.91 -5.47 -0.50
CA GLN A 105 11.30 -6.26 0.68
C GLN A 105 10.65 -5.74 1.97
N LYS A 106 10.59 -4.41 2.15
CA LYS A 106 9.87 -3.81 3.29
C LYS A 106 8.37 -4.07 3.23
N ALA A 107 7.77 -4.05 2.04
CA ALA A 107 6.38 -4.40 1.83
C ALA A 107 6.08 -5.87 2.20
N GLU A 108 6.95 -6.79 1.79
CA GLU A 108 6.86 -8.21 2.13
C GLU A 108 6.98 -8.44 3.64
N GLN A 109 7.94 -7.78 4.31
CA GLN A 109 8.08 -7.87 5.76
C GLN A 109 6.85 -7.33 6.49
N PHE A 110 6.30 -6.21 6.02
CA PHE A 110 5.07 -5.64 6.58
C PHE A 110 3.88 -6.59 6.48
N GLN A 111 3.73 -7.28 5.35
CA GLN A 111 2.70 -8.30 5.15
C GLN A 111 2.94 -9.53 6.05
N ALA A 112 4.18 -9.98 6.18
CA ALA A 112 4.53 -11.11 7.05
C ALA A 112 4.21 -10.81 8.52
N ASP A 113 4.51 -9.60 9.00
CA ASP A 113 4.20 -9.19 10.37
C ASP A 113 2.69 -8.97 10.58
N ALA A 114 1.93 -8.59 9.55
CA ALA A 114 0.47 -8.56 9.61
C ALA A 114 -0.13 -9.97 9.77
N LEU A 115 0.40 -10.96 9.06
CA LEU A 115 0.00 -12.37 9.22
C LEU A 115 0.37 -12.94 10.60
N ALA A 116 1.54 -12.57 11.13
CA ALA A 116 1.93 -12.94 12.49
C ALA A 116 1.00 -12.31 13.54
N LEU A 117 0.62 -11.03 13.33
CA LEU A 117 -0.36 -10.34 14.17
C LEU A 117 -1.74 -11.00 14.09
N GLN A 118 -2.19 -11.37 12.90
CA GLN A 118 -3.44 -12.13 12.71
C GLN A 118 -3.43 -13.45 13.50
N THR A 119 -2.32 -14.20 13.40
CA THR A 119 -2.15 -15.45 14.11
C THR A 119 -2.19 -15.25 15.62
N ALA A 120 -1.49 -14.24 16.14
CA ALA A 120 -1.51 -13.89 17.56
C ALA A 120 -2.91 -13.51 18.05
N ALA A 121 -3.68 -12.77 17.23
CA ALA A 121 -5.01 -12.27 17.57
C ALA A 121 -6.03 -13.41 17.78
N LYS A 122 -5.87 -14.54 17.12
CA LYS A 122 -6.71 -15.74 17.29
C LYS A 122 -6.63 -16.33 18.70
N SER A 123 -5.58 -16.02 19.48
CA SER A 123 -5.50 -16.44 20.89
C SER A 123 -6.54 -15.77 21.79
N GLY A 124 -7.03 -14.59 21.38
CA GLY A 124 -7.90 -13.75 22.23
C GLY A 124 -7.20 -13.14 23.44
N ASP A 125 -5.89 -13.33 23.60
CA ASP A 125 -5.10 -12.87 24.74
C ASP A 125 -4.30 -11.60 24.40
N GLN A 126 -4.57 -10.51 25.12
CA GLN A 126 -3.91 -9.23 24.91
C GLN A 126 -2.38 -9.30 25.08
N ALA A 127 -1.90 -10.12 26.02
CA ALA A 127 -0.46 -10.25 26.29
C ALA A 127 0.27 -10.91 25.11
N THR A 128 -0.39 -11.85 24.42
CA THR A 128 0.10 -12.50 23.21
C THR A 128 0.05 -11.57 21.99
N ILE A 129 -1.02 -10.75 21.86
CA ILE A 129 -1.22 -9.85 20.71
C ILE A 129 -0.25 -8.66 20.75
N LYS A 130 -0.01 -8.11 21.93
CA LYS A 130 0.75 -6.84 22.10
C LYS A 130 2.17 -6.87 21.49
N PRO A 131 3.00 -7.89 21.67
CA PRO A 131 4.32 -7.94 21.02
C PRO A 131 4.22 -8.07 19.50
N ALA A 132 3.29 -8.85 18.96
CA ALA A 132 3.07 -8.96 17.52
C ALA A 132 2.61 -7.64 16.90
N PHE A 133 1.70 -6.93 17.57
CA PHE A 133 1.31 -5.56 17.21
C PHE A 133 2.50 -4.59 17.22
N GLY A 134 3.38 -4.69 18.21
CA GLY A 134 4.59 -3.87 18.30
C GLY A 134 5.56 -4.10 17.13
N ASN A 135 5.74 -5.33 16.68
CA ASN A 135 6.56 -5.66 15.52
C ASN A 135 5.95 -5.11 14.24
N PHE A 136 4.66 -5.33 14.02
CA PHE A 136 3.92 -4.77 12.90
C PHE A 136 4.03 -3.23 12.85
N ALA A 137 3.87 -2.54 13.98
CA ALA A 137 3.97 -1.09 14.08
C ALA A 137 5.34 -0.51 13.71
N LYS A 138 6.43 -1.24 13.98
CA LYS A 138 7.80 -0.80 13.62
C LYS A 138 7.98 -0.65 12.12
N ASN A 139 7.34 -1.50 11.31
CA ASN A 139 7.43 -1.43 9.86
C ASN A 139 6.84 -0.11 9.31
N CYS A 140 5.73 0.37 9.89
CA CYS A 140 5.15 1.65 9.48
C CYS A 140 6.17 2.78 9.60
N LYS A 141 6.85 2.87 10.76
CA LYS A 141 7.85 3.90 10.99
C LYS A 141 9.06 3.74 10.05
N ALA A 142 9.62 2.55 9.96
CA ALA A 142 10.82 2.28 9.15
C ALA A 142 10.60 2.62 7.67
N CYS A 143 9.42 2.29 7.13
CA CYS A 143 9.04 2.62 5.76
C CYS A 143 8.82 4.13 5.59
N HIS A 144 8.10 4.77 6.51
CA HIS A 144 7.79 6.21 6.43
C HIS A 144 9.06 7.07 6.51
N ASP A 145 9.99 6.77 7.41
CA ASP A 145 11.24 7.52 7.54
C ASP A 145 12.01 7.59 6.21
N GLN A 146 11.95 6.53 5.42
CA GLN A 146 12.70 6.41 4.17
C GLN A 146 11.92 6.88 2.95
N TYR A 147 10.63 6.54 2.85
CA TYR A 147 9.85 6.58 1.61
C TYR A 147 8.66 7.55 1.62
N LYS A 148 8.33 8.17 2.76
CA LYS A 148 7.22 9.12 2.88
C LYS A 148 7.73 10.52 3.20
N ALA A 149 7.24 11.53 2.48
CA ALA A 149 7.45 12.93 2.83
C ALA A 149 6.63 13.33 4.06
N ASP A 150 7.14 14.32 4.82
CA ASP A 150 6.46 14.91 5.98
C ASP A 150 5.28 15.79 5.55
#